data_b9ea9f2979f1d08457e8efc5377c8d86
#
_entry.id   b9ea9f2979f1d08457e8efc5377c8d86
#
_cell.length_a   1.000
_cell.length_b   1.000
_cell.length_c   1.000
_cell.angle_alpha   90.00
_cell.angle_beta   90.00
_cell.angle_gamma   90.00
#
_symmetry.space_group_name_H-M   'P 1'
#
loop_
_entity.id
_entity.type
_entity.pdbx_description
1 polymer ?
#
loop_
_entity_poly.entity_id
_entity_poly.type
_entity_poly.pdbx_seq_one_letter_code
_entity_poly.pdbx_strand_id
1 'polypeptide(L)'
;MTKEKSPARQGPRYIFYFLMLAILGWFIFMQFFGVDERTVSENSPSLLYPGTFTWEKSDGTTEEITVPGSYDVPAGETMVITSTLPADFDASSIAIRSSLQDVNIYINGTLREQYSTSKTRLIGKNSASRFIFCSTSHEDAGKELRIELTTYTSNYSGVVNQIFCGDKADIWQLIFNHYGLATYIAFFTLFAGLTTILFSLTLGFVYHTSFEMEYLGWCMIMGATWMLGESKIRQLLIPNSSALASLCFVMILLGPIPLLLYADNVQNGLHRRLYHIVIGISLLDFTVCSILAIANIADYIETLPLGQIILIGTFLMVFIHLCLYIRHRKKASDHLLLLAHLLVLLCVAAECVSVYFVTSLSGLFIGIGMLILLFVNIVRTLRSIQHIENARQQLELEHKQKQTENLSLQMMQTLSTTIEAKDEYTRGHSYRVAEYAALIAAELGWSSEEIQQLKHAAYLHDIGKIGIPDLILNKPSRLTDDEYNLIKKHTVIGAEILKDITFVPHIVEVARNHHERYDGNGYPDGLSGVDI
;
A
#
# COMPACT_ATOMS: atom_id res chain seq x y z
N MET A 1 -12.72 42.04 -4.10
CA MET A 1 -13.45 41.33 -3.03
C MET A 1 -13.61 39.87 -3.45
N THR A 2 -12.58 39.09 -3.29
CA THR A 2 -12.61 37.63 -3.49
C THR A 2 -12.95 37.00 -2.14
N LYS A 3 -14.14 36.39 -2.06
CA LYS A 3 -14.55 35.59 -0.90
C LYS A 3 -13.54 34.45 -0.72
N GLU A 4 -12.67 34.54 0.30
CA GLU A 4 -11.98 33.41 0.88
C GLU A 4 -13.04 32.32 1.17
N LYS A 5 -12.96 31.23 0.43
CA LYS A 5 -13.68 30.01 0.80
C LYS A 5 -13.09 29.54 2.13
N SER A 6 -13.82 29.78 3.21
CA SER A 6 -13.52 29.17 4.51
C SER A 6 -13.22 27.70 4.33
N PRO A 7 -12.24 27.09 5.05
CA PRO A 7 -11.98 25.67 5.02
C PRO A 7 -13.28 24.95 5.41
N ALA A 8 -13.96 24.41 4.40
CA ALA A 8 -15.22 23.71 4.57
C ALA A 8 -14.99 22.64 5.65
N ARG A 9 -15.84 22.67 6.68
CA ARG A 9 -15.89 21.74 7.80
C ARG A 9 -15.79 20.30 7.29
N GLN A 10 -14.59 19.76 7.25
CA GLN A 10 -14.33 18.35 6.89
C GLN A 10 -14.72 17.40 8.04
N GLY A 11 -14.86 17.93 9.25
CA GLY A 11 -15.23 17.18 10.45
C GLY A 11 -16.45 16.26 10.32
N PRO A 12 -17.61 16.71 9.75
CA PRO A 12 -18.78 15.85 9.63
C PRO A 12 -18.57 14.64 8.71
N ARG A 13 -17.72 14.78 7.67
CA ARG A 13 -17.43 13.66 6.74
C ARG A 13 -16.61 12.57 7.40
N TYR A 14 -15.61 12.93 8.19
CA TYR A 14 -14.79 11.94 8.93
C TYR A 14 -15.61 11.22 10.00
N ILE A 15 -16.52 11.92 10.68
CA ILE A 15 -17.46 11.33 11.64
C ILE A 15 -18.38 10.33 10.91
N PHE A 16 -18.90 10.69 9.74
CA PHE A 16 -19.74 9.80 8.92
C PHE A 16 -18.97 8.53 8.51
N TYR A 17 -17.75 8.67 7.97
CA TYR A 17 -16.94 7.51 7.58
C TYR A 17 -16.59 6.63 8.79
N PHE A 18 -16.24 7.23 9.92
CA PHE A 18 -15.99 6.49 11.15
C PHE A 18 -17.22 5.71 11.62
N LEU A 19 -18.39 6.33 11.61
CA LEU A 19 -19.65 5.68 11.95
C LEU A 19 -19.98 4.53 11.00
N MET A 20 -19.82 4.73 9.70
CA MET A 20 -20.05 3.68 8.70
C MET A 20 -19.09 2.51 8.89
N LEU A 21 -17.80 2.76 9.14
CA LEU A 21 -16.83 1.72 9.44
C LEU A 21 -17.15 1.00 10.77
N ALA A 22 -17.59 1.73 11.78
CA ALA A 22 -18.00 1.13 13.06
C ALA A 22 -19.23 0.25 12.91
N ILE A 23 -20.25 0.70 12.14
CA ILE A 23 -21.46 -0.09 11.85
C ILE A 23 -21.11 -1.33 11.04
N LEU A 24 -20.26 -1.19 10.00
CA LEU A 24 -19.82 -2.33 9.20
C LEU A 24 -19.00 -3.32 10.04
N GLY A 25 -18.09 -2.82 10.87
CA GLY A 25 -17.31 -3.63 11.81
C GLY A 25 -18.20 -4.36 12.82
N TRP A 26 -19.21 -3.66 13.37
CA TRP A 26 -20.22 -4.26 14.24
C TRP A 26 -21.03 -5.34 13.53
N PHE A 27 -21.47 -5.07 12.29
CA PHE A 27 -22.21 -6.06 11.48
C PHE A 27 -21.36 -7.31 11.22
N ILE A 28 -20.09 -7.15 10.82
CA ILE A 28 -19.15 -8.25 10.64
C ILE A 28 -18.95 -9.01 11.96
N PHE A 29 -18.73 -8.29 13.07
CA PHE A 29 -18.59 -8.89 14.40
C PHE A 29 -19.81 -9.74 14.76
N MET A 30 -21.04 -9.22 14.56
CA MET A 30 -22.27 -9.93 14.85
C MET A 30 -22.46 -11.19 13.98
N GLN A 31 -21.93 -11.20 12.75
CA GLN A 31 -21.96 -12.40 11.89
C GLN A 31 -21.11 -13.55 12.41
N PHE A 32 -20.00 -13.25 13.10
CA PHE A 32 -19.04 -14.26 13.56
C PHE A 32 -19.15 -14.57 15.07
N PHE A 33 -19.60 -13.61 15.86
CA PHE A 33 -19.60 -13.68 17.32
C PHE A 33 -21.00 -13.43 17.93
N GLY A 34 -21.98 -13.09 17.10
CA GLY A 34 -23.38 -12.96 17.53
C GLY A 34 -23.99 -14.31 17.87
N VAL A 35 -25.11 -14.26 18.59
CA VAL A 35 -25.92 -15.46 18.87
C VAL A 35 -26.40 -16.02 17.52
N ASP A 36 -26.15 -17.30 17.28
CA ASP A 36 -26.64 -17.98 16.09
C ASP A 36 -28.20 -18.04 16.18
N GLU A 37 -28.87 -17.31 15.29
CA GLU A 37 -30.33 -17.29 15.20
C GLU A 37 -30.90 -18.60 14.65
N ARG A 38 -30.04 -19.54 14.23
CA ARG A 38 -30.48 -20.87 13.84
C ARG A 38 -31.06 -21.58 15.06
N THR A 39 -32.24 -22.07 14.91
CA THR A 39 -32.85 -22.93 15.92
C THR A 39 -31.94 -24.13 16.14
N VAL A 40 -31.11 -24.07 17.19
CA VAL A 40 -30.40 -25.23 17.68
C VAL A 40 -31.49 -26.14 18.23
N SER A 41 -31.82 -27.21 17.52
CA SER A 41 -32.63 -28.28 18.11
C SER A 41 -31.81 -28.76 19.31
N GLU A 42 -32.39 -28.68 20.51
CA GLU A 42 -31.78 -29.21 21.74
C GLU A 42 -31.42 -30.70 21.61
N ASN A 43 -31.95 -31.37 20.59
CA ASN A 43 -31.71 -32.76 20.20
C ASN A 43 -30.87 -32.92 18.93
N SER A 44 -29.98 -31.97 18.57
CA SER A 44 -29.04 -32.21 17.46
C SER A 44 -28.16 -33.41 17.80
N PRO A 45 -28.24 -34.52 17.07
CA PRO A 45 -27.41 -35.68 17.36
C PRO A 45 -25.95 -35.29 17.24
N SER A 46 -25.08 -35.84 18.08
CA SER A 46 -23.65 -35.66 17.94
C SER A 46 -23.25 -36.09 16.53
N LEU A 47 -22.67 -35.14 15.74
CA LEU A 47 -22.15 -35.46 14.42
C LEU A 47 -20.83 -36.24 14.47
N LEU A 48 -20.35 -36.57 15.67
CA LEU A 48 -19.15 -37.39 15.83
C LEU A 48 -19.56 -38.88 15.75
N TYR A 49 -18.76 -39.66 15.04
CA TYR A 49 -18.94 -41.08 14.97
C TYR A 49 -18.80 -41.71 16.38
N PRO A 50 -19.81 -42.43 16.87
CA PRO A 50 -19.85 -42.90 18.26
C PRO A 50 -19.11 -44.23 18.50
N GLY A 51 -18.67 -44.92 17.44
CA GLY A 51 -18.04 -46.23 17.54
C GLY A 51 -16.56 -46.16 17.92
N THR A 52 -16.05 -47.25 18.47
CA THR A 52 -14.62 -47.48 18.68
C THR A 52 -14.00 -48.05 17.42
N PHE A 53 -12.72 -47.80 17.22
CA PHE A 53 -11.96 -48.32 16.08
C PHE A 53 -10.86 -49.26 16.54
N THR A 54 -10.64 -50.30 15.74
CA THR A 54 -9.55 -51.26 15.92
C THR A 54 -8.59 -51.13 14.73
N TRP A 55 -7.31 -50.99 14.96
CA TRP A 55 -6.29 -51.01 13.95
C TRP A 55 -5.79 -52.43 13.70
N GLU A 56 -5.89 -52.91 12.47
CA GLU A 56 -5.33 -54.16 11.99
C GLU A 56 -3.90 -53.91 11.50
N LYS A 57 -2.93 -54.40 12.24
CA LYS A 57 -1.50 -54.26 11.87
C LYS A 57 -1.09 -55.27 10.82
N SER A 58 0.00 -54.97 10.09
CA SER A 58 0.57 -55.85 9.06
C SER A 58 1.03 -57.22 9.57
N ASP A 59 1.32 -57.32 10.87
CA ASP A 59 1.66 -58.60 11.55
C ASP A 59 0.47 -59.45 11.95
N GLY A 60 -0.76 -58.99 11.64
CA GLY A 60 -2.02 -59.63 11.96
C GLY A 60 -2.50 -59.39 13.40
N THR A 61 -1.82 -58.56 14.18
CA THR A 61 -2.30 -58.13 15.49
C THR A 61 -3.30 -57.00 15.36
N THR A 62 -4.22 -56.90 16.34
CA THR A 62 -5.22 -55.83 16.41
C THR A 62 -5.04 -55.01 17.67
N GLU A 63 -5.20 -53.69 17.52
CA GLU A 63 -5.09 -52.73 18.63
C GLU A 63 -6.27 -51.78 18.61
N GLU A 64 -6.91 -51.55 19.76
CA GLU A 64 -7.96 -50.54 19.88
C GLU A 64 -7.35 -49.17 19.88
N ILE A 65 -7.86 -48.26 19.03
CA ILE A 65 -7.32 -46.94 18.80
C ILE A 65 -8.32 -45.84 19.13
N THR A 66 -7.78 -44.68 19.49
CA THR A 66 -8.59 -43.45 19.67
C THR A 66 -8.59 -42.64 18.38
N VAL A 67 -9.75 -42.10 17.99
CA VAL A 67 -9.92 -41.25 16.83
C VAL A 67 -10.45 -39.87 17.27
N PRO A 68 -9.77 -38.77 16.97
CA PRO A 68 -8.54 -38.63 16.15
C PRO A 68 -7.26 -39.09 16.90
N GLY A 69 -6.26 -39.54 16.11
CA GLY A 69 -4.98 -40.00 16.68
C GLY A 69 -3.86 -40.02 15.63
N SER A 70 -2.64 -40.29 16.10
CA SER A 70 -1.48 -40.49 15.25
C SER A 70 -0.71 -41.73 15.74
N TYR A 71 -0.42 -42.61 14.83
CA TYR A 71 0.12 -43.96 15.08
C TYR A 71 1.40 -44.16 14.25
N ASP A 72 2.28 -45.02 14.72
CA ASP A 72 3.54 -45.30 14.02
C ASP A 72 3.29 -46.31 12.89
N VAL A 73 3.09 -45.76 11.67
CA VAL A 73 2.90 -46.53 10.43
C VAL A 73 3.96 -46.10 9.42
N PRO A 74 4.76 -47.03 8.87
CA PRO A 74 5.77 -46.71 7.87
C PRO A 74 5.15 -46.03 6.63
N ALA A 75 5.90 -45.09 6.03
CA ALA A 75 5.48 -44.44 4.79
C ALA A 75 5.29 -45.48 3.65
N GLY A 76 4.17 -45.42 2.94
CA GLY A 76 3.81 -46.38 1.90
C GLY A 76 3.04 -47.59 2.39
N GLU A 77 2.96 -47.83 3.69
CA GLU A 77 2.13 -48.87 4.27
C GLU A 77 0.68 -48.37 4.44
N THR A 78 -0.28 -49.30 4.26
CA THR A 78 -1.69 -48.98 4.42
C THR A 78 -2.13 -49.28 5.85
N MET A 79 -2.56 -48.24 6.57
CA MET A 79 -3.23 -48.42 7.85
C MET A 79 -4.68 -48.83 7.63
N VAL A 80 -5.07 -49.95 8.22
CA VAL A 80 -6.45 -50.48 8.14
C VAL A 80 -7.11 -50.30 9.49
N ILE A 81 -8.20 -49.54 9.55
CA ILE A 81 -9.01 -49.38 10.76
C ILE A 81 -10.41 -49.92 10.52
N THR A 82 -10.94 -50.62 11.49
CA THR A 82 -12.25 -51.27 11.44
C THR A 82 -13.13 -50.85 12.63
N SER A 83 -14.41 -50.78 12.41
CA SER A 83 -15.42 -50.52 13.43
C SER A 83 -16.73 -51.21 13.03
N THR A 84 -17.64 -51.43 13.97
CA THR A 84 -19.00 -51.87 13.67
C THR A 84 -19.94 -50.69 13.76
N LEU A 85 -20.75 -50.47 12.72
CA LEU A 85 -21.78 -49.43 12.71
C LEU A 85 -22.80 -49.74 13.83
N PRO A 86 -23.21 -48.74 14.64
CA PRO A 86 -24.22 -48.96 15.68
C PRO A 86 -25.51 -49.60 15.17
N ALA A 87 -26.18 -50.36 16.02
CA ALA A 87 -27.44 -51.05 15.64
C ALA A 87 -28.57 -50.05 15.33
N ASP A 88 -28.49 -48.85 15.87
CA ASP A 88 -29.41 -47.72 15.68
C ASP A 88 -28.87 -46.69 14.67
N PHE A 89 -27.90 -47.07 13.85
CA PHE A 89 -27.27 -46.18 12.88
C PHE A 89 -28.25 -45.74 11.79
N ASP A 90 -28.47 -44.44 11.67
CA ASP A 90 -29.40 -43.81 10.71
C ASP A 90 -28.79 -42.56 10.01
N ALA A 91 -27.49 -42.46 10.00
CA ALA A 91 -26.82 -41.35 9.31
C ALA A 91 -26.75 -41.56 7.78
N SER A 92 -27.02 -40.52 7.02
CA SER A 92 -26.96 -40.54 5.53
C SER A 92 -25.54 -40.54 4.98
N SER A 93 -24.55 -40.15 5.80
CA SER A 93 -23.15 -40.08 5.40
C SER A 93 -22.20 -40.28 6.57
N ILE A 94 -21.07 -40.91 6.27
CA ILE A 94 -19.86 -40.90 7.09
C ILE A 94 -18.81 -40.05 6.37
N ALA A 95 -18.11 -39.16 7.11
CA ALA A 95 -17.07 -38.30 6.55
C ALA A 95 -15.78 -38.42 7.35
N ILE A 96 -14.66 -38.50 6.61
CA ILE A 96 -13.30 -38.44 7.18
C ILE A 96 -12.47 -37.44 6.36
N ARG A 97 -11.60 -36.68 7.02
CA ARG A 97 -10.62 -35.85 6.33
C ARG A 97 -9.36 -36.66 6.07
N SER A 98 -8.92 -36.75 4.82
CA SER A 98 -7.59 -37.25 4.50
C SER A 98 -6.52 -36.20 4.85
N SER A 99 -5.37 -36.67 5.36
CA SER A 99 -4.20 -35.84 5.59
C SER A 99 -3.07 -36.28 4.64
N LEU A 100 -3.11 -35.79 3.38
CA LEU A 100 -2.23 -36.23 2.29
C LEU A 100 -2.27 -37.74 2.05
N GLN A 101 -3.45 -38.37 2.21
CA GLN A 101 -3.66 -39.82 2.15
C GLN A 101 -4.57 -40.19 1.02
N ASP A 102 -4.31 -41.37 0.44
CA ASP A 102 -5.30 -42.15 -0.29
C ASP A 102 -6.24 -42.80 0.72
N VAL A 103 -7.53 -42.85 0.44
CA VAL A 103 -8.54 -43.37 1.36
C VAL A 103 -9.50 -44.27 0.62
N ASN A 104 -9.69 -45.50 1.13
CA ASN A 104 -10.75 -46.40 0.66
C ASN A 104 -11.68 -46.69 1.85
N ILE A 105 -12.98 -46.62 1.61
CA ILE A 105 -14.02 -46.89 2.63
C ILE A 105 -14.88 -48.08 2.17
N TYR A 106 -14.93 -49.11 2.98
CA TYR A 106 -15.72 -50.32 2.73
C TYR A 106 -16.80 -50.43 3.77
N ILE A 107 -17.98 -50.93 3.38
CA ILE A 107 -19.05 -51.34 4.26
C ILE A 107 -19.37 -52.78 3.92
N ASN A 108 -19.29 -53.66 4.95
CA ASN A 108 -19.47 -55.10 4.82
C ASN A 108 -18.66 -55.71 3.65
N GLY A 109 -17.38 -55.34 3.57
CA GLY A 109 -16.43 -55.79 2.51
C GLY A 109 -16.64 -55.17 1.12
N THR A 110 -17.68 -54.35 0.94
CA THR A 110 -17.93 -53.68 -0.36
C THR A 110 -17.35 -52.29 -0.38
N LEU A 111 -16.50 -52.00 -1.38
CA LEU A 111 -15.93 -50.64 -1.60
C LEU A 111 -17.09 -49.66 -1.90
N ARG A 112 -17.26 -48.67 -1.03
CA ARG A 112 -18.30 -47.63 -1.17
C ARG A 112 -17.73 -46.30 -1.67
N GLU A 113 -16.54 -45.93 -1.19
CA GLU A 113 -15.89 -44.69 -1.59
C GLU A 113 -14.41 -44.90 -1.74
N GLN A 114 -13.81 -44.32 -2.78
CA GLN A 114 -12.38 -44.33 -3.03
C GLN A 114 -11.87 -42.94 -3.35
N TYR A 115 -10.85 -42.51 -2.67
CA TYR A 115 -10.15 -41.26 -2.97
C TYR A 115 -8.67 -41.51 -3.17
N SER A 116 -8.19 -41.19 -4.36
CA SER A 116 -6.78 -41.12 -4.71
C SER A 116 -6.57 -40.16 -5.87
N THR A 117 -5.55 -39.36 -5.82
CA THR A 117 -5.16 -38.48 -6.92
C THR A 117 -4.02 -39.04 -7.77
N SER A 118 -3.63 -40.30 -7.57
CA SER A 118 -2.52 -40.94 -8.26
C SER A 118 -2.57 -40.85 -9.80
N LYS A 119 -3.79 -40.82 -10.38
CA LYS A 119 -4.02 -40.68 -11.82
C LYS A 119 -4.18 -39.25 -12.31
N THR A 120 -4.41 -38.28 -11.44
CA THR A 120 -4.80 -36.90 -11.80
C THR A 120 -3.83 -35.86 -11.28
N ARG A 121 -2.99 -36.19 -10.32
CA ARG A 121 -1.97 -35.27 -9.81
C ARG A 121 -0.84 -35.08 -10.82
N LEU A 122 -0.36 -33.86 -10.93
CA LEU A 122 0.76 -33.52 -11.84
C LEU A 122 2.11 -33.65 -11.16
N ILE A 123 2.19 -33.46 -9.83
CA ILE A 123 3.43 -33.37 -9.07
C ILE A 123 3.21 -34.02 -7.69
N GLY A 124 4.24 -34.70 -7.19
CA GLY A 124 4.28 -35.27 -5.84
C GLY A 124 3.69 -36.68 -5.73
N LYS A 125 3.90 -37.32 -4.57
CA LYS A 125 3.56 -38.71 -4.29
C LYS A 125 2.20 -38.86 -3.61
N ASN A 126 1.75 -37.84 -2.84
CA ASN A 126 0.58 -37.91 -1.99
C ASN A 126 -0.67 -37.32 -2.63
N SER A 127 -1.84 -37.82 -2.22
CA SER A 127 -3.12 -37.21 -2.55
C SER A 127 -3.38 -35.98 -1.69
N ALA A 128 -3.96 -34.93 -2.28
CA ALA A 128 -4.25 -33.70 -1.55
C ALA A 128 -5.28 -33.94 -0.44
N SER A 129 -5.07 -33.32 0.73
CA SER A 129 -5.99 -33.44 1.85
C SER A 129 -7.39 -32.89 1.50
N ARG A 130 -8.43 -33.66 1.78
CA ARG A 130 -9.85 -33.26 1.62
C ARG A 130 -10.77 -34.05 2.53
N PHE A 131 -12.02 -33.60 2.68
CA PHE A 131 -13.08 -34.39 3.29
C PHE A 131 -13.65 -35.36 2.26
N ILE A 132 -13.76 -36.64 2.64
CA ILE A 132 -14.28 -37.74 1.86
C ILE A 132 -15.59 -38.15 2.51
N PHE A 133 -16.66 -38.21 1.73
CA PHE A 133 -18.00 -38.54 2.19
C PHE A 133 -18.42 -39.87 1.59
N CYS A 134 -18.61 -40.86 2.44
CA CYS A 134 -19.21 -42.15 2.11
C CYS A 134 -20.70 -42.10 2.38
N SER A 135 -21.51 -42.37 1.37
CA SER A 135 -22.97 -42.47 1.54
C SER A 135 -23.34 -43.75 2.28
N THR A 136 -24.21 -43.60 3.27
CA THR A 136 -24.69 -44.66 4.13
C THR A 136 -26.22 -44.61 4.23
N SER A 137 -26.83 -45.64 4.78
CA SER A 137 -28.27 -45.73 5.03
C SER A 137 -28.55 -46.56 6.29
N HIS A 138 -29.77 -46.53 6.76
CA HIS A 138 -30.24 -47.35 7.87
C HIS A 138 -29.97 -48.86 7.67
N GLU A 139 -29.98 -49.35 6.41
CA GLU A 139 -29.65 -50.74 6.09
C GLU A 139 -28.20 -51.13 6.41
N ASP A 140 -27.32 -50.16 6.62
CA ASP A 140 -25.92 -50.40 6.96
C ASP A 140 -25.72 -50.58 8.48
N ALA A 141 -26.73 -50.39 9.30
CA ALA A 141 -26.65 -50.61 10.73
C ALA A 141 -26.15 -52.01 11.07
N GLY A 142 -25.24 -52.11 12.05
CA GLY A 142 -24.64 -53.36 12.50
C GLY A 142 -23.60 -53.97 11.53
N LYS A 143 -23.36 -53.37 10.37
CA LYS A 143 -22.32 -53.84 9.42
C LYS A 143 -20.93 -53.34 9.80
N GLU A 144 -19.93 -54.04 9.31
CA GLU A 144 -18.54 -53.64 9.46
C GLU A 144 -18.24 -52.42 8.57
N LEU A 145 -17.64 -51.38 9.19
CA LEU A 145 -17.02 -50.24 8.54
C LEU A 145 -15.50 -50.46 8.56
N ARG A 146 -14.89 -50.53 7.37
CA ARG A 146 -13.44 -50.64 7.21
C ARG A 146 -12.92 -49.43 6.43
N ILE A 147 -11.90 -48.76 6.95
CA ILE A 147 -11.24 -47.59 6.32
C ILE A 147 -9.76 -47.89 6.14
N GLU A 148 -9.28 -47.73 4.93
CA GLU A 148 -7.88 -47.90 4.57
C GLU A 148 -7.26 -46.52 4.27
N LEU A 149 -6.13 -46.22 4.93
CA LEU A 149 -5.41 -44.95 4.83
C LEU A 149 -3.98 -45.22 4.38
N THR A 150 -3.58 -44.66 3.22
CA THR A 150 -2.21 -44.85 2.70
C THR A 150 -1.56 -43.48 2.43
N THR A 151 -0.36 -43.28 2.98
CA THR A 151 0.46 -42.08 2.79
C THR A 151 1.85 -42.48 2.38
N TYR A 152 2.42 -41.79 1.40
CA TYR A 152 3.74 -42.08 0.86
C TYR A 152 4.86 -41.23 1.49
N THR A 153 4.54 -40.43 2.50
CA THR A 153 5.50 -39.62 3.27
C THR A 153 5.33 -39.88 4.75
N SER A 154 6.40 -39.75 5.53
CA SER A 154 6.40 -40.03 6.99
C SER A 154 5.56 -39.02 7.78
N ASN A 155 5.41 -37.78 7.32
CA ASN A 155 4.81 -36.67 8.08
C ASN A 155 3.35 -36.90 8.45
N TYR A 156 2.59 -37.66 7.67
CA TYR A 156 1.15 -37.91 7.86
C TYR A 156 0.81 -39.41 7.85
N SER A 157 1.81 -40.28 7.84
CA SER A 157 1.58 -41.72 7.93
C SER A 157 1.02 -42.05 9.33
N GLY A 158 0.00 -42.89 9.37
CA GLY A 158 -0.68 -43.25 10.63
C GLY A 158 -1.58 -42.17 11.24
N VAL A 159 -1.76 -41.03 10.59
CA VAL A 159 -2.68 -39.98 11.08
C VAL A 159 -4.13 -40.35 10.74
N VAL A 160 -4.96 -40.49 11.76
CA VAL A 160 -6.41 -40.70 11.63
C VAL A 160 -7.12 -39.44 12.13
N ASN A 161 -7.80 -38.73 11.23
CA ASN A 161 -8.56 -37.55 11.61
C ASN A 161 -9.92 -37.94 12.23
N GLN A 162 -10.59 -36.95 12.84
CA GLN A 162 -11.96 -37.09 13.34
C GLN A 162 -12.87 -37.61 12.24
N ILE A 163 -13.69 -38.60 12.58
CA ILE A 163 -14.74 -39.19 11.74
C ILE A 163 -16.08 -38.62 12.18
N PHE A 164 -16.86 -38.17 11.20
CA PHE A 164 -18.17 -37.58 11.38
C PHE A 164 -19.22 -38.51 10.79
N CYS A 165 -20.43 -38.49 11.35
CA CYS A 165 -21.61 -39.19 10.82
C CYS A 165 -22.84 -38.28 10.95
N GLY A 166 -23.70 -38.29 9.95
CA GLY A 166 -24.89 -37.44 9.90
C GLY A 166 -25.24 -37.02 8.47
N ASP A 167 -26.06 -36.03 8.32
CA ASP A 167 -26.34 -35.47 7.02
C ASP A 167 -25.16 -34.67 6.49
N LYS A 168 -24.89 -34.84 5.20
CA LYS A 168 -23.76 -34.17 4.52
C LYS A 168 -23.82 -32.66 4.66
N ALA A 169 -25.03 -32.08 4.69
CA ALA A 169 -25.22 -30.64 4.87
C ALA A 169 -24.81 -30.19 6.26
N ASP A 170 -25.21 -30.93 7.30
CA ASP A 170 -24.92 -30.63 8.69
C ASP A 170 -23.42 -30.78 8.99
N ILE A 171 -22.77 -31.82 8.43
CA ILE A 171 -21.33 -32.01 8.55
C ILE A 171 -20.59 -30.83 7.90
N TRP A 172 -21.00 -30.38 6.68
CA TRP A 172 -20.41 -29.21 6.05
C TRP A 172 -20.62 -27.94 6.85
N GLN A 173 -21.78 -27.76 7.43
CA GLN A 173 -22.09 -26.61 8.27
C GLN A 173 -21.18 -26.57 9.51
N LEU A 174 -20.96 -27.70 10.16
CA LEU A 174 -20.05 -27.83 11.30
C LEU A 174 -18.61 -27.45 10.87
N ILE A 175 -18.12 -27.99 9.75
CA ILE A 175 -16.81 -27.70 9.20
C ILE A 175 -16.67 -26.21 8.86
N PHE A 176 -17.71 -25.64 8.26
CA PHE A 176 -17.72 -24.24 7.84
C PHE A 176 -17.70 -23.29 9.04
N ASN A 177 -18.48 -23.59 10.07
CA ASN A 177 -18.51 -22.80 11.31
C ASN A 177 -17.13 -22.80 12.00
N HIS A 178 -16.42 -23.93 11.92
CA HIS A 178 -15.13 -24.07 12.61
C HIS A 178 -13.94 -23.47 11.81
N TYR A 179 -13.95 -23.57 10.48
CA TYR A 179 -12.82 -23.19 9.63
C TYR A 179 -13.11 -22.04 8.65
N GLY A 180 -14.35 -21.55 8.60
CA GLY A 180 -14.78 -20.56 7.61
C GLY A 180 -14.09 -19.21 7.77
N LEU A 181 -13.89 -18.75 9.01
CA LEU A 181 -13.31 -17.42 9.28
C LEU A 181 -11.95 -17.22 8.61
N ALA A 182 -11.04 -18.18 8.74
CA ALA A 182 -9.72 -18.11 8.12
C ALA A 182 -9.82 -18.02 6.58
N THR A 183 -10.79 -18.74 5.99
CA THR A 183 -11.03 -18.72 4.53
C THR A 183 -11.58 -17.37 4.07
N TYR A 184 -12.50 -16.75 4.81
CA TYR A 184 -12.99 -15.40 4.49
C TYR A 184 -11.89 -14.37 4.55
N ILE A 185 -11.03 -14.43 5.58
CA ILE A 185 -9.87 -13.53 5.69
C ILE A 185 -8.90 -13.76 4.53
N ALA A 186 -8.70 -15.00 4.09
CA ALA A 186 -7.87 -15.30 2.92
C ALA A 186 -8.43 -14.66 1.63
N PHE A 187 -9.73 -14.77 1.37
CA PHE A 187 -10.35 -14.10 0.22
C PHE A 187 -10.27 -12.58 0.31
N PHE A 188 -10.53 -12.02 1.50
CA PHE A 188 -10.40 -10.58 1.70
C PHE A 188 -8.96 -10.12 1.47
N THR A 189 -7.97 -10.85 1.98
CA THR A 189 -6.55 -10.55 1.79
C THR A 189 -6.14 -10.66 0.31
N LEU A 190 -6.66 -11.66 -0.41
CA LEU A 190 -6.43 -11.82 -1.85
C LEU A 190 -6.98 -10.63 -2.64
N PHE A 191 -8.24 -10.25 -2.37
CA PHE A 191 -8.86 -9.09 -3.01
C PHE A 191 -8.12 -7.79 -2.67
N ALA A 192 -7.76 -7.60 -1.41
CA ALA A 192 -6.97 -6.45 -0.97
C ALA A 192 -5.59 -6.40 -1.64
N GLY A 193 -4.94 -7.54 -1.83
CA GLY A 193 -3.67 -7.62 -2.58
C GLY A 193 -3.81 -7.21 -4.03
N LEU A 194 -4.83 -7.72 -4.74
CA LEU A 194 -5.11 -7.36 -6.13
C LEU A 194 -5.43 -5.86 -6.29
N THR A 195 -6.28 -5.32 -5.43
CA THR A 195 -6.63 -3.89 -5.44
C THR A 195 -5.43 -3.02 -5.10
N THR A 196 -4.55 -3.47 -4.21
CA THR A 196 -3.30 -2.77 -3.85
C THR A 196 -2.35 -2.67 -5.04
N ILE A 197 -2.17 -3.74 -5.82
CA ILE A 197 -1.37 -3.70 -7.04
C ILE A 197 -1.97 -2.73 -8.05
N LEU A 198 -3.27 -2.84 -8.33
CA LEU A 198 -3.95 -1.97 -9.28
C LEU A 198 -3.84 -0.49 -8.87
N PHE A 199 -4.02 -0.20 -7.59
CA PHE A 199 -3.88 1.15 -7.05
C PHE A 199 -2.44 1.67 -7.17
N SER A 200 -1.44 0.84 -6.84
CA SER A 200 -0.02 1.19 -6.99
C SER A 200 0.36 1.50 -8.44
N LEU A 201 -0.10 0.68 -9.39
CA LEU A 201 0.13 0.90 -10.82
C LEU A 201 -0.54 2.19 -11.31
N THR A 202 -1.77 2.45 -10.87
CA THR A 202 -2.50 3.69 -11.21
C THR A 202 -1.78 4.92 -10.69
N LEU A 203 -1.33 4.90 -9.43
CA LEU A 203 -0.53 5.99 -8.86
C LEU A 203 0.80 6.16 -9.60
N GLY A 204 1.46 5.07 -9.93
CA GLY A 204 2.70 5.09 -10.71
C GLY A 204 2.52 5.78 -12.07
N PHE A 205 1.41 5.50 -12.74
CA PHE A 205 1.07 6.16 -14.00
C PHE A 205 0.77 7.66 -13.83
N VAL A 206 0.00 8.04 -12.79
CA VAL A 206 -0.40 9.44 -12.55
C VAL A 206 0.78 10.32 -12.09
N TYR A 207 1.60 9.79 -11.18
CA TYR A 207 2.70 10.55 -10.57
C TYR A 207 4.08 10.27 -11.18
N HIS A 208 4.17 9.38 -12.16
CA HIS A 208 5.43 8.95 -12.80
C HIS A 208 6.50 8.49 -11.80
N THR A 209 6.08 7.83 -10.73
CA THR A 209 6.94 7.32 -9.67
C THR A 209 6.51 5.91 -9.26
N SER A 210 7.44 5.07 -8.82
CA SER A 210 7.12 3.75 -8.29
C SER A 210 6.71 3.84 -6.83
N PHE A 211 5.67 3.12 -6.47
CA PHE A 211 5.23 2.99 -5.08
C PHE A 211 5.53 1.60 -4.54
N GLU A 212 5.91 1.55 -3.27
CA GLU A 212 6.28 0.31 -2.55
C GLU A 212 5.11 -0.67 -2.43
N MET A 213 3.86 -0.18 -2.59
CA MET A 213 2.63 -0.94 -2.40
C MET A 213 2.46 -2.10 -3.40
N GLU A 214 3.08 -2.05 -4.58
CA GLU A 214 3.03 -3.12 -5.57
C GLU A 214 3.57 -4.45 -5.00
N TYR A 215 4.76 -4.40 -4.41
CA TYR A 215 5.39 -5.58 -3.81
C TYR A 215 4.65 -6.09 -2.58
N LEU A 216 4.05 -5.18 -1.79
CA LEU A 216 3.17 -5.55 -0.69
C LEU A 216 1.93 -6.29 -1.20
N GLY A 217 1.33 -5.82 -2.29
CA GLY A 217 0.21 -6.49 -2.95
C GLY A 217 0.56 -7.93 -3.37
N TRP A 218 1.75 -8.16 -3.92
CA TRP A 218 2.24 -9.51 -4.23
C TRP A 218 2.44 -10.36 -2.98
N CYS A 219 3.00 -9.81 -1.88
CA CYS A 219 3.08 -10.51 -0.59
C CYS A 219 1.69 -10.96 -0.12
N MET A 220 0.69 -10.09 -0.24
CA MET A 220 -0.68 -10.39 0.17
C MET A 220 -1.32 -11.49 -0.69
N ILE A 221 -1.15 -11.44 -2.01
CA ILE A 221 -1.66 -12.46 -2.93
C ILE A 221 -1.03 -13.82 -2.63
N MET A 222 0.28 -13.87 -2.43
CA MET A 222 0.99 -15.11 -2.12
C MET A 222 0.58 -15.68 -0.77
N GLY A 223 0.51 -14.84 0.27
CA GLY A 223 0.02 -15.24 1.59
C GLY A 223 -1.43 -15.72 1.56
N ALA A 224 -2.32 -15.01 0.88
CA ALA A 224 -3.71 -15.39 0.73
C ALA A 224 -3.89 -16.70 -0.05
N THR A 225 -3.10 -16.91 -1.11
CA THR A 225 -3.11 -18.17 -1.88
C THR A 225 -2.67 -19.34 -1.02
N TRP A 226 -1.65 -19.15 -0.18
CA TRP A 226 -1.23 -20.14 0.80
C TRP A 226 -2.37 -20.43 1.81
N MET A 227 -2.99 -19.40 2.39
CA MET A 227 -4.11 -19.56 3.32
C MET A 227 -5.29 -20.33 2.69
N LEU A 228 -5.64 -20.04 1.43
CA LEU A 228 -6.67 -20.76 0.68
C LEU A 228 -6.27 -22.22 0.44
N GLY A 229 -5.00 -22.48 0.16
CA GLY A 229 -4.47 -23.82 -0.01
C GLY A 229 -4.49 -24.66 1.27
N GLU A 230 -4.31 -24.05 2.43
CA GLU A 230 -4.44 -24.70 3.73
C GLU A 230 -5.89 -24.80 4.23
N SER A 231 -6.81 -24.02 3.65
CA SER A 231 -8.22 -24.02 4.06
C SER A 231 -8.85 -25.40 3.95
N LYS A 232 -9.48 -25.85 5.03
CA LYS A 232 -10.16 -27.14 5.10
C LYS A 232 -11.45 -27.19 4.28
N ILE A 233 -12.01 -26.02 3.92
CA ILE A 233 -13.21 -25.91 3.07
C ILE A 233 -12.86 -25.67 1.59
N ARG A 234 -11.58 -25.66 1.22
CA ARG A 234 -11.10 -25.36 -0.15
C ARG A 234 -11.78 -26.18 -1.24
N GLN A 235 -12.13 -27.44 -0.96
CA GLN A 235 -12.77 -28.34 -1.94
C GLN A 235 -14.19 -27.91 -2.34
N LEU A 236 -14.86 -27.04 -1.56
CA LEU A 236 -16.13 -26.45 -1.95
C LEU A 236 -15.95 -25.29 -2.93
N LEU A 237 -14.76 -24.68 -2.93
CA LEU A 237 -14.49 -23.45 -3.65
C LEU A 237 -13.73 -23.73 -4.96
N ILE A 238 -12.83 -24.74 -4.95
CA ILE A 238 -11.92 -25.03 -6.05
C ILE A 238 -11.98 -26.52 -6.37
N PRO A 239 -12.41 -26.88 -7.60
CA PRO A 239 -12.58 -28.29 -7.99
C PRO A 239 -11.26 -29.09 -7.93
N ASN A 240 -10.14 -28.48 -8.37
CA ASN A 240 -8.83 -29.13 -8.35
C ASN A 240 -8.03 -28.81 -7.09
N SER A 241 -8.35 -29.54 -6.02
CA SER A 241 -7.66 -29.37 -4.72
C SER A 241 -6.18 -29.74 -4.76
N SER A 242 -5.75 -30.62 -5.67
CA SER A 242 -4.35 -31.03 -5.82
C SER A 242 -3.49 -29.92 -6.41
N ALA A 243 -3.99 -29.25 -7.46
CA ALA A 243 -3.28 -28.12 -8.06
C ALA A 243 -3.15 -26.96 -7.05
N LEU A 244 -4.22 -26.66 -6.29
CA LEU A 244 -4.15 -25.62 -5.26
C LEU A 244 -3.19 -25.97 -4.13
N ALA A 245 -3.16 -27.24 -3.71
CA ALA A 245 -2.23 -27.69 -2.67
C ALA A 245 -0.76 -27.53 -3.11
N SER A 246 -0.43 -27.90 -4.36
CA SER A 246 0.91 -27.69 -4.92
C SER A 246 1.26 -26.20 -5.03
N LEU A 247 0.32 -25.37 -5.50
CA LEU A 247 0.49 -23.92 -5.60
C LEU A 247 0.74 -23.27 -4.23
N CYS A 248 0.07 -23.75 -3.20
CA CYS A 248 0.23 -23.28 -1.82
C CYS A 248 1.70 -23.43 -1.34
N PHE A 249 2.33 -24.58 -1.58
CA PHE A 249 3.74 -24.78 -1.23
C PHE A 249 4.67 -23.87 -2.05
N VAL A 250 4.42 -23.73 -3.34
CA VAL A 250 5.16 -22.81 -4.22
C VAL A 250 5.10 -21.37 -3.68
N MET A 251 3.93 -20.93 -3.18
CA MET A 251 3.77 -19.59 -2.60
C MET A 251 4.64 -19.36 -1.36
N ILE A 252 4.83 -20.38 -0.52
CA ILE A 252 5.74 -20.28 0.64
C ILE A 252 7.21 -20.17 0.19
N LEU A 253 7.62 -21.01 -0.75
CA LEU A 253 9.01 -21.04 -1.23
C LEU A 253 9.40 -19.73 -1.94
N LEU A 254 8.48 -19.13 -2.67
CA LEU A 254 8.69 -17.85 -3.37
C LEU A 254 8.34 -16.61 -2.52
N GLY A 255 7.69 -16.79 -1.37
CA GLY A 255 7.24 -15.73 -0.47
C GLY A 255 8.32 -14.73 -0.03
N PRO A 256 9.58 -15.14 0.21
CA PRO A 256 10.67 -14.21 0.51
C PRO A 256 10.89 -13.13 -0.56
N ILE A 257 10.65 -13.43 -1.84
CA ILE A 257 11.00 -12.55 -2.97
C ILE A 257 10.27 -11.21 -2.91
N PRO A 258 8.92 -11.15 -2.94
CA PRO A 258 8.22 -9.88 -2.91
C PRO A 258 8.42 -9.13 -1.58
N LEU A 259 8.64 -9.86 -0.46
CA LEU A 259 8.94 -9.25 0.83
C LEU A 259 10.30 -8.52 0.80
N LEU A 260 11.32 -9.11 0.18
CA LEU A 260 12.64 -8.50 0.04
C LEU A 260 12.63 -7.32 -0.93
N LEU A 261 11.88 -7.42 -2.04
CA LEU A 261 11.71 -6.31 -2.99
C LEU A 261 10.95 -5.14 -2.33
N TYR A 262 9.93 -5.43 -1.53
CA TYR A 262 9.25 -4.43 -0.72
C TYR A 262 10.22 -3.76 0.26
N ALA A 263 11.00 -4.54 1.01
CA ALA A 263 11.96 -4.02 1.97
C ALA A 263 13.09 -3.20 1.31
N ASP A 264 13.59 -3.62 0.14
CA ASP A 264 14.60 -2.88 -0.63
C ASP A 264 14.07 -1.51 -1.05
N ASN A 265 12.83 -1.45 -1.52
CA ASN A 265 12.19 -0.21 -1.94
C ASN A 265 11.96 0.73 -0.75
N VAL A 266 11.39 0.24 0.36
CA VAL A 266 11.19 1.00 1.61
C VAL A 266 12.49 1.60 2.15
N GLN A 267 13.59 0.85 2.04
CA GLN A 267 14.92 1.25 2.54
C GLN A 267 15.79 1.96 1.50
N ASN A 268 15.22 2.33 0.34
CA ASN A 268 15.90 3.02 -0.76
C ASN A 268 17.19 2.30 -1.23
N GLY A 269 17.18 0.99 -1.31
CA GLY A 269 18.27 0.18 -1.82
C GLY A 269 19.49 0.05 -0.88
N LEU A 270 19.36 0.42 0.39
CA LEU A 270 20.48 0.43 1.35
C LEU A 270 21.13 -0.96 1.51
N HIS A 271 20.33 -2.02 1.49
CA HIS A 271 20.77 -3.40 1.68
C HIS A 271 20.59 -4.28 0.43
N ARG A 272 20.45 -3.67 -0.76
CA ARG A 272 20.12 -4.31 -2.03
C ARG A 272 20.94 -5.57 -2.33
N ARG A 273 22.27 -5.52 -2.17
CA ARG A 273 23.13 -6.67 -2.48
C ARG A 273 22.78 -7.90 -1.64
N LEU A 274 22.54 -7.71 -0.34
CA LEU A 274 22.19 -8.80 0.57
C LEU A 274 20.81 -9.36 0.23
N TYR A 275 19.83 -8.49 -0.06
CA TYR A 275 18.50 -8.92 -0.45
C TYR A 275 18.50 -9.73 -1.75
N HIS A 276 19.27 -9.32 -2.76
CA HIS A 276 19.43 -10.11 -3.98
C HIS A 276 20.09 -11.48 -3.76
N ILE A 277 21.03 -11.60 -2.81
CA ILE A 277 21.59 -12.90 -2.44
C ILE A 277 20.52 -13.81 -1.87
N VAL A 278 19.69 -13.31 -0.93
CA VAL A 278 18.61 -14.10 -0.32
C VAL A 278 17.53 -14.45 -1.35
N ILE A 279 17.20 -13.56 -2.28
CA ILE A 279 16.33 -13.86 -3.42
C ILE A 279 16.91 -15.02 -4.25
N GLY A 280 18.20 -14.99 -4.53
CA GLY A 280 18.89 -16.08 -5.24
C GLY A 280 18.81 -17.42 -4.49
N ILE A 281 18.98 -17.39 -3.16
CA ILE A 281 18.83 -18.58 -2.30
C ILE A 281 17.39 -19.11 -2.35
N SER A 282 16.37 -18.24 -2.27
CA SER A 282 14.97 -18.65 -2.35
C SER A 282 14.59 -19.23 -3.72
N LEU A 283 15.13 -18.68 -4.81
CA LEU A 283 14.93 -19.22 -6.16
C LEU A 283 15.61 -20.58 -6.34
N LEU A 284 16.80 -20.75 -5.75
CA LEU A 284 17.50 -22.03 -5.76
C LEU A 284 16.72 -23.09 -4.98
N ASP A 285 16.27 -22.75 -3.76
CA ASP A 285 15.44 -23.62 -2.92
C ASP A 285 14.17 -24.04 -3.66
N PHE A 286 13.42 -23.10 -4.21
CA PHE A 286 12.24 -23.37 -5.04
C PHE A 286 12.56 -24.31 -6.21
N THR A 287 13.66 -24.06 -6.91
CA THR A 287 14.04 -24.87 -8.08
C THR A 287 14.38 -26.29 -7.67
N VAL A 288 15.19 -26.47 -6.62
CA VAL A 288 15.57 -27.79 -6.10
C VAL A 288 14.35 -28.55 -5.61
N CYS A 289 13.50 -27.93 -4.77
CA CYS A 289 12.28 -28.54 -4.25
C CYS A 289 11.33 -28.97 -5.39
N SER A 290 11.20 -28.13 -6.42
CA SER A 290 10.35 -28.43 -7.58
C SER A 290 10.90 -29.59 -8.41
N ILE A 291 12.21 -29.67 -8.63
CA ILE A 291 12.86 -30.81 -9.32
C ILE A 291 12.63 -32.10 -8.53
N LEU A 292 12.83 -32.08 -7.21
CA LEU A 292 12.63 -33.26 -6.35
C LEU A 292 11.16 -33.72 -6.38
N ALA A 293 10.21 -32.79 -6.35
CA ALA A 293 8.79 -33.09 -6.40
C ALA A 293 8.35 -33.64 -7.77
N ILE A 294 8.84 -33.08 -8.88
CA ILE A 294 8.57 -33.56 -10.25
C ILE A 294 9.18 -34.94 -10.47
N ALA A 295 10.39 -35.18 -9.95
CA ALA A 295 11.07 -36.46 -10.03
C ALA A 295 10.45 -37.53 -9.09
N ASN A 296 9.47 -37.18 -8.26
CA ASN A 296 8.89 -38.02 -7.23
C ASN A 296 9.93 -38.57 -6.22
N ILE A 297 11.01 -37.82 -5.99
CA ILE A 297 12.04 -38.17 -5.00
C ILE A 297 11.59 -37.72 -3.61
N ALA A 298 11.16 -36.45 -3.49
CA ALA A 298 10.61 -35.89 -2.26
C ALA A 298 9.43 -34.94 -2.58
N ASP A 299 8.37 -35.02 -1.78
CA ASP A 299 7.24 -34.09 -1.90
C ASP A 299 7.57 -32.71 -1.31
N TYR A 300 6.83 -31.67 -1.73
CA TYR A 300 6.98 -30.34 -1.16
C TYR A 300 6.84 -30.31 0.37
N ILE A 301 6.00 -31.18 0.95
CA ILE A 301 5.83 -31.25 2.41
C ILE A 301 7.10 -31.74 3.12
N GLU A 302 7.91 -32.60 2.46
CA GLU A 302 9.16 -33.13 3.01
C GLU A 302 10.28 -32.07 2.94
N THR A 303 10.25 -31.20 1.94
CA THR A 303 11.24 -30.12 1.74
C THR A 303 10.84 -28.78 2.38
N LEU A 304 9.57 -28.63 2.75
CA LEU A 304 8.99 -27.40 3.30
C LEU A 304 9.75 -26.81 4.50
N PRO A 305 10.31 -27.60 5.46
CA PRO A 305 11.01 -27.04 6.62
C PRO A 305 12.16 -26.09 6.25
N LEU A 306 12.89 -26.36 5.18
CA LEU A 306 13.97 -25.49 4.71
C LEU A 306 13.40 -24.15 4.20
N GLY A 307 12.36 -24.18 3.36
CA GLY A 307 11.68 -22.98 2.87
C GLY A 307 11.09 -22.15 4.01
N GLN A 308 10.54 -22.77 5.05
CA GLN A 308 10.04 -22.08 6.25
C GLN A 308 11.18 -21.37 7.01
N ILE A 309 12.34 -22.00 7.16
CA ILE A 309 13.52 -21.39 7.80
C ILE A 309 13.98 -20.19 7.00
N ILE A 310 14.04 -20.28 5.66
CA ILE A 310 14.40 -19.16 4.78
C ILE A 310 13.39 -18.01 4.93
N LEU A 311 12.10 -18.33 4.95
CA LEU A 311 11.03 -17.32 5.10
C LEU A 311 11.11 -16.61 6.45
N ILE A 312 11.20 -17.33 7.55
CA ILE A 312 11.33 -16.77 8.92
C ILE A 312 12.61 -15.93 9.03
N GLY A 313 13.74 -16.47 8.53
CA GLY A 313 15.01 -15.75 8.50
C GLY A 313 14.92 -14.45 7.70
N THR A 314 14.17 -14.45 6.61
CA THR A 314 13.90 -13.24 5.80
C THR A 314 13.10 -12.20 6.58
N PHE A 315 12.03 -12.59 7.27
CA PHE A 315 11.26 -11.66 8.11
C PHE A 315 12.11 -11.04 9.21
N LEU A 316 12.92 -11.86 9.89
CA LEU A 316 13.81 -11.38 10.95
C LEU A 316 14.89 -10.43 10.40
N MET A 317 15.47 -10.77 9.27
CA MET A 317 16.48 -9.95 8.60
C MET A 317 15.89 -8.59 8.17
N VAL A 318 14.72 -8.58 7.55
CA VAL A 318 14.03 -7.34 7.14
C VAL A 318 13.73 -6.48 8.36
N PHE A 319 13.26 -7.07 9.46
CA PHE A 319 12.99 -6.34 10.70
C PHE A 319 14.27 -5.70 11.30
N ILE A 320 15.35 -6.45 11.38
CA ILE A 320 16.65 -5.95 11.89
C ILE A 320 17.14 -4.78 11.01
N HIS A 321 17.11 -4.95 9.68
CA HIS A 321 17.55 -3.90 8.77
C HIS A 321 16.66 -2.66 8.84
N LEU A 322 15.36 -2.82 9.07
CA LEU A 322 14.45 -1.71 9.28
C LEU A 322 14.77 -0.95 10.57
N CYS A 323 15.08 -1.66 11.66
CA CYS A 323 15.56 -1.04 12.91
C CYS A 323 16.82 -0.20 12.69
N LEU A 324 17.80 -0.75 11.96
CA LEU A 324 19.04 -0.03 11.63
C LEU A 324 18.78 1.19 10.74
N TYR A 325 17.94 1.05 9.73
CA TYR A 325 17.55 2.14 8.83
C TYR A 325 16.91 3.31 9.58
N ILE A 326 15.94 3.02 10.47
CA ILE A 326 15.24 4.05 11.25
C ILE A 326 16.16 4.75 12.25
N ARG A 327 17.07 4.00 12.88
CA ARG A 327 18.08 4.57 13.79
C ARG A 327 18.90 5.68 13.12
N HIS A 328 19.16 5.55 11.82
CA HIS A 328 19.91 6.55 11.05
C HIS A 328 19.07 7.75 10.58
N ARG A 329 17.80 7.57 10.26
CA ARG A 329 16.97 8.62 9.61
C ARG A 329 16.09 9.46 10.51
N LYS A 330 15.71 9.00 11.70
CA LYS A 330 14.90 9.71 12.72
C LYS A 330 13.60 10.38 12.23
N LYS A 331 12.95 9.87 11.18
CA LYS A 331 11.64 10.39 10.74
C LYS A 331 10.51 9.75 11.51
N ALA A 332 9.57 10.54 12.04
CA ALA A 332 8.42 10.04 12.81
C ALA A 332 7.53 9.05 12.03
N SER A 333 7.43 9.19 10.70
CA SER A 333 6.69 8.26 9.83
C SER A 333 7.27 6.85 9.82
N ASP A 334 8.57 6.71 10.08
CA ASP A 334 9.27 5.43 10.01
C ASP A 334 9.03 4.59 11.26
N HIS A 335 8.73 5.22 12.41
CA HIS A 335 8.36 4.50 13.64
C HIS A 335 7.03 3.75 13.51
N LEU A 336 6.06 4.30 12.78
CA LEU A 336 4.78 3.61 12.50
C LEU A 336 5.02 2.34 11.66
N LEU A 337 5.93 2.43 10.68
CA LEU A 337 6.30 1.28 9.86
C LEU A 337 7.03 0.21 10.68
N LEU A 338 7.93 0.61 11.59
CA LEU A 338 8.60 -0.33 12.49
C LEU A 338 7.60 -1.06 13.39
N LEU A 339 6.66 -0.33 13.96
CA LEU A 339 5.59 -0.92 14.78
C LEU A 339 4.77 -1.94 13.96
N ALA A 340 4.40 -1.60 12.72
CA ALA A 340 3.69 -2.52 11.84
C ALA A 340 4.48 -3.80 11.57
N HIS A 341 5.78 -3.70 11.28
CA HIS A 341 6.63 -4.89 11.07
C HIS A 341 6.82 -5.71 12.35
N LEU A 342 6.89 -5.08 13.51
CA LEU A 342 6.91 -5.78 14.79
C LEU A 342 5.61 -6.58 15.01
N LEU A 343 4.46 -5.97 14.73
CA LEU A 343 3.17 -6.64 14.83
C LEU A 343 3.06 -7.80 13.84
N VAL A 344 3.55 -7.64 12.61
CA VAL A 344 3.62 -8.74 11.62
C VAL A 344 4.51 -9.87 12.13
N LEU A 345 5.67 -9.57 12.70
CA LEU A 345 6.57 -10.58 13.27
C LEU A 345 5.88 -11.35 14.41
N LEU A 346 5.14 -10.66 15.27
CA LEU A 346 4.34 -11.30 16.33
C LEU A 346 3.21 -12.17 15.74
N CYS A 347 2.56 -11.71 14.66
CA CYS A 347 1.56 -12.51 13.95
C CYS A 347 2.18 -13.77 13.33
N VAL A 348 3.36 -13.67 12.72
CA VAL A 348 4.10 -14.84 12.18
C VAL A 348 4.47 -15.82 13.31
N ALA A 349 4.93 -15.33 14.45
CA ALA A 349 5.23 -16.17 15.61
C ALA A 349 3.96 -16.86 16.15
N ALA A 350 2.85 -16.13 16.25
CA ALA A 350 1.55 -16.68 16.67
C ALA A 350 1.06 -17.75 15.67
N GLU A 351 1.25 -17.53 14.37
CA GLU A 351 0.91 -18.51 13.32
C GLU A 351 1.72 -19.80 13.48
N CYS A 352 3.03 -19.70 13.71
CA CYS A 352 3.88 -20.86 13.95
C CYS A 352 3.40 -21.70 15.14
N VAL A 353 2.97 -21.03 16.22
CA VAL A 353 2.37 -21.72 17.39
C VAL A 353 1.03 -22.32 17.03
N SER A 354 0.18 -21.58 16.33
CA SER A 354 -1.18 -22.00 15.95
C SER A 354 -1.19 -23.27 15.10
N VAL A 355 -0.26 -23.39 14.15
CA VAL A 355 -0.15 -24.57 13.27
C VAL A 355 0.06 -25.85 14.08
N TYR A 356 0.80 -25.78 15.19
CA TYR A 356 1.06 -26.95 16.03
C TYR A 356 -0.02 -27.22 17.08
N PHE A 357 -0.69 -26.20 17.60
CA PHE A 357 -1.58 -26.35 18.76
C PHE A 357 -3.06 -26.08 18.44
N VAL A 358 -3.38 -25.23 17.44
CA VAL A 358 -4.76 -24.79 17.16
C VAL A 358 -5.01 -24.71 15.65
N THR A 359 -5.15 -25.86 15.01
CA THR A 359 -5.28 -25.97 13.54
C THR A 359 -6.49 -25.24 12.92
N SER A 360 -7.48 -24.85 13.74
CA SER A 360 -8.64 -24.08 13.25
C SER A 360 -8.32 -22.62 12.90
N LEU A 361 -7.26 -22.05 13.48
CA LEU A 361 -6.85 -20.66 13.27
C LEU A 361 -5.71 -20.51 12.25
N SER A 362 -5.30 -21.58 11.62
CA SER A 362 -4.20 -21.56 10.64
C SER A 362 -4.47 -20.55 9.51
N GLY A 363 -3.51 -19.66 9.27
CA GLY A 363 -3.59 -18.57 8.32
C GLY A 363 -4.18 -17.26 8.87
N LEU A 364 -4.92 -17.30 9.98
CA LEU A 364 -5.59 -16.12 10.53
C LEU A 364 -4.63 -15.00 10.91
N PHE A 365 -3.57 -15.34 11.65
CA PHE A 365 -2.62 -14.35 12.15
C PHE A 365 -1.80 -13.70 11.01
N ILE A 366 -1.40 -14.49 10.01
CA ILE A 366 -0.72 -13.94 8.82
C ILE A 366 -1.63 -12.98 8.08
N GLY A 367 -2.91 -13.34 7.88
CA GLY A 367 -3.88 -12.46 7.24
C GLY A 367 -4.04 -11.13 7.98
N ILE A 368 -4.19 -11.15 9.30
CA ILE A 368 -4.26 -9.95 10.14
C ILE A 368 -2.98 -9.11 10.02
N GLY A 369 -1.83 -9.74 10.10
CA GLY A 369 -0.53 -9.07 9.95
C GLY A 369 -0.39 -8.34 8.61
N MET A 370 -0.78 -8.99 7.51
CA MET A 370 -0.77 -8.39 6.17
C MET A 370 -1.70 -7.18 6.07
N LEU A 371 -2.89 -7.23 6.67
CA LEU A 371 -3.84 -6.12 6.67
C LEU A 371 -3.34 -4.93 7.50
N ILE A 372 -2.68 -5.18 8.63
CA ILE A 372 -2.03 -4.13 9.43
C ILE A 372 -0.93 -3.44 8.60
N LEU A 373 -0.10 -4.21 7.92
CA LEU A 373 0.97 -3.67 7.08
C LEU A 373 0.40 -2.87 5.91
N LEU A 374 -0.67 -3.35 5.27
CA LEU A 374 -1.38 -2.63 4.22
C LEU A 374 -1.90 -1.28 4.72
N PHE A 375 -2.58 -1.24 5.87
CA PHE A 375 -3.10 0.00 6.43
C PHE A 375 -2.00 1.04 6.66
N VAL A 376 -0.89 0.63 7.25
CA VAL A 376 0.25 1.54 7.48
C VAL A 376 0.85 2.04 6.18
N ASN A 377 0.96 1.18 5.16
CA ASN A 377 1.48 1.59 3.85
C ASN A 377 0.52 2.52 3.10
N ILE A 378 -0.80 2.35 3.22
CA ILE A 378 -1.79 3.32 2.69
C ILE A 378 -1.55 4.69 3.32
N VAL A 379 -1.43 4.77 4.64
CA VAL A 379 -1.18 6.05 5.35
C VAL A 379 0.13 6.69 4.88
N ARG A 380 1.19 5.90 4.71
CA ARG A 380 2.49 6.40 4.19
C ARG A 380 2.38 6.92 2.76
N THR A 381 1.71 6.17 1.89
CA THR A 381 1.50 6.55 0.48
C THR A 381 0.68 7.83 0.37
N LEU A 382 -0.40 7.97 1.13
CA LEU A 382 -1.20 9.20 1.16
C LEU A 382 -0.39 10.42 1.61
N ARG A 383 0.46 10.27 2.63
CA ARG A 383 1.39 11.34 3.06
C ARG A 383 2.41 11.68 1.98
N SER A 384 2.96 10.67 1.29
CA SER A 384 3.90 10.88 0.18
C SER A 384 3.25 11.65 -0.97
N ILE A 385 2.03 11.28 -1.36
CA ILE A 385 1.25 11.98 -2.39
C ILE A 385 1.01 13.44 -1.98
N GLN A 386 0.61 13.68 -0.73
CA GLN A 386 0.40 15.04 -0.22
C GLN A 386 1.68 15.88 -0.28
N HIS A 387 2.84 15.29 0.04
CA HIS A 387 4.12 16.00 -0.09
C HIS A 387 4.47 16.34 -1.54
N ILE A 388 4.23 15.40 -2.47
CA ILE A 388 4.47 15.63 -3.91
C ILE A 388 3.57 16.76 -4.42
N GLU A 389 2.29 16.74 -4.05
CA GLU A 389 1.31 17.75 -4.49
C GLU A 389 1.62 19.13 -3.91
N ASN A 390 1.98 19.21 -2.62
CA ASN A 390 2.40 20.48 -2.01
C ASN A 390 3.66 21.05 -2.67
N ALA A 391 4.65 20.20 -2.96
CA ALA A 391 5.86 20.64 -3.66
C ALA A 391 5.55 21.14 -5.08
N ARG A 392 4.65 20.48 -5.81
CA ARG A 392 4.19 20.91 -7.12
C ARG A 392 3.48 22.26 -7.07
N GLN A 393 2.56 22.44 -6.13
CA GLN A 393 1.85 23.70 -5.93
C GLN A 393 2.79 24.85 -5.61
N GLN A 394 3.81 24.60 -4.80
CA GLN A 394 4.83 25.60 -4.47
C GLN A 394 5.64 26.02 -5.72
N LEU A 395 6.07 25.05 -6.53
CA LEU A 395 6.77 25.34 -7.79
C LEU A 395 5.89 26.11 -8.79
N GLU A 396 4.60 25.78 -8.89
CA GLU A 396 3.64 26.51 -9.73
C GLU A 396 3.45 27.95 -9.23
N LEU A 397 3.41 28.16 -7.91
CA LEU A 397 3.28 29.49 -7.32
C LEU A 397 4.51 30.35 -7.61
N GLU A 398 5.71 29.81 -7.39
CA GLU A 398 6.98 30.47 -7.70
C GLU A 398 7.08 30.83 -9.19
N HIS A 399 6.64 29.91 -10.07
CA HIS A 399 6.63 30.17 -11.51
C HIS A 399 5.67 31.32 -11.89
N LYS A 400 4.45 31.32 -11.34
CA LYS A 400 3.46 32.39 -11.55
C LYS A 400 3.97 33.73 -11.02
N GLN A 401 4.58 33.73 -9.84
CA GLN A 401 5.15 34.96 -9.26
C GLN A 401 6.21 35.53 -10.20
N LYS A 402 7.15 34.71 -10.66
CA LYS A 402 8.21 35.11 -11.59
C LYS A 402 7.68 35.62 -12.95
N GLN A 403 6.59 34.98 -13.45
CA GLN A 403 5.90 35.46 -14.65
C GLN A 403 5.27 36.86 -14.45
N THR A 404 4.63 37.08 -13.28
CA THR A 404 4.00 38.37 -12.95
C THR A 404 5.04 39.48 -12.82
N GLU A 405 6.18 39.21 -12.17
CA GLU A 405 7.30 40.14 -12.06
C GLU A 405 7.85 40.53 -13.45
N ASN A 406 8.09 39.53 -14.31
CA ASN A 406 8.57 39.79 -15.68
C ASN A 406 7.56 40.59 -16.50
N LEU A 407 6.26 40.30 -16.37
CA LEU A 407 5.22 41.04 -17.08
C LEU A 407 5.14 42.49 -16.59
N SER A 408 5.24 42.72 -15.29
CA SER A 408 5.29 44.09 -14.72
C SER A 408 6.48 44.89 -15.25
N LEU A 409 7.66 44.27 -15.28
CA LEU A 409 8.86 44.90 -15.84
C LEU A 409 8.69 45.25 -17.33
N GLN A 410 8.18 44.33 -18.16
CA GLN A 410 7.91 44.57 -19.58
C GLN A 410 6.90 45.70 -19.79
N MET A 411 5.84 45.78 -18.95
CA MET A 411 4.88 46.87 -19.00
C MET A 411 5.51 48.22 -18.69
N MET A 412 6.35 48.30 -17.63
CA MET A 412 7.06 49.54 -17.27
C MET A 412 8.02 49.99 -18.39
N GLN A 413 8.80 49.07 -18.98
CA GLN A 413 9.68 49.34 -20.10
C GLN A 413 8.91 49.83 -21.34
N THR A 414 7.75 49.22 -21.64
CA THR A 414 6.89 49.60 -22.76
C THR A 414 6.32 51.02 -22.56
N LEU A 415 5.85 51.34 -21.36
CA LEU A 415 5.36 52.67 -21.00
C LEU A 415 6.48 53.69 -21.10
N SER A 416 7.64 53.42 -20.56
CA SER A 416 8.82 54.26 -20.69
C SER A 416 9.19 54.55 -22.16
N THR A 417 9.28 53.50 -22.99
CA THR A 417 9.57 53.63 -24.42
C THR A 417 8.49 54.44 -25.16
N THR A 418 7.21 54.27 -24.75
CA THR A 418 6.08 55.04 -25.35
C THR A 418 6.20 56.54 -25.06
N ILE A 419 6.63 56.90 -23.84
CA ILE A 419 6.85 58.30 -23.45
C ILE A 419 8.07 58.89 -24.14
N GLU A 420 9.17 58.11 -24.21
CA GLU A 420 10.36 58.54 -24.97
C GLU A 420 10.09 58.72 -26.46
N ALA A 421 9.11 58.00 -27.04
CA ALA A 421 8.71 58.22 -28.44
C ALA A 421 8.11 59.61 -28.69
N LYS A 422 7.59 60.27 -27.62
CA LYS A 422 7.07 61.61 -27.63
C LYS A 422 8.18 62.68 -27.56
N ASP A 423 9.33 62.35 -26.97
CA ASP A 423 10.49 63.24 -26.77
C ASP A 423 11.67 62.76 -27.66
N GLU A 424 11.89 63.40 -28.82
CA GLU A 424 12.88 62.99 -29.82
C GLU A 424 14.31 62.94 -29.27
N TYR A 425 14.62 63.62 -28.17
CA TYR A 425 15.92 63.71 -27.56
C TYR A 425 16.21 62.62 -26.52
N THR A 426 15.20 61.87 -26.07
CA THR A 426 15.39 60.97 -24.91
C THR A 426 15.34 59.49 -25.23
N ARG A 427 15.43 59.09 -26.51
CA ARG A 427 15.39 57.65 -26.87
C ARG A 427 16.39 56.81 -26.09
N GLY A 428 15.89 55.79 -25.32
CA GLY A 428 16.66 54.90 -24.46
C GLY A 428 17.26 55.57 -23.22
N HIS A 429 16.81 56.78 -22.90
CA HIS A 429 17.29 57.53 -21.72
C HIS A 429 16.91 56.82 -20.43
N SER A 430 15.65 56.49 -20.21
CA SER A 430 15.17 55.89 -18.99
C SER A 430 15.83 54.52 -18.72
N TYR A 431 16.11 53.74 -19.79
CA TYR A 431 16.86 52.50 -19.67
C TYR A 431 18.30 52.78 -19.15
N ARG A 432 19.01 53.73 -19.74
CA ARG A 432 20.39 54.08 -19.29
C ARG A 432 20.38 54.60 -17.85
N VAL A 433 19.43 55.45 -17.51
CA VAL A 433 19.28 55.98 -16.14
C VAL A 433 19.05 54.82 -15.15
N ALA A 434 18.15 53.89 -15.46
CA ALA A 434 17.88 52.72 -14.61
C ALA A 434 19.13 51.85 -14.42
N GLU A 435 19.93 51.60 -15.48
CA GLU A 435 21.14 50.81 -15.39
C GLU A 435 22.24 51.54 -14.57
N TYR A 436 22.43 52.85 -14.79
CA TYR A 436 23.43 53.62 -14.01
C TYR A 436 23.03 53.77 -12.55
N ALA A 437 21.76 54.01 -12.27
CA ALA A 437 21.25 54.05 -10.90
C ALA A 437 21.44 52.71 -10.18
N ALA A 438 21.21 51.60 -10.87
CA ALA A 438 21.46 50.27 -10.32
C ALA A 438 22.94 50.00 -10.02
N LEU A 439 23.84 50.40 -10.90
CA LEU A 439 25.30 50.29 -10.67
C LEU A 439 25.74 51.10 -9.44
N ILE A 440 25.25 52.34 -9.32
CA ILE A 440 25.55 53.20 -8.17
C ILE A 440 25.00 52.60 -6.87
N ALA A 441 23.75 52.13 -6.89
CA ALA A 441 23.13 51.51 -5.72
C ALA A 441 23.87 50.24 -5.27
N ALA A 442 24.38 49.44 -6.24
CA ALA A 442 25.18 48.27 -5.94
C ALA A 442 26.51 48.61 -5.24
N GLU A 443 27.20 49.66 -5.71
CA GLU A 443 28.41 50.17 -5.07
C GLU A 443 28.15 50.76 -3.67
N LEU A 444 26.95 51.29 -3.44
CA LEU A 444 26.52 51.77 -2.13
C LEU A 444 26.07 50.63 -1.18
N GLY A 445 26.06 49.37 -1.64
CA GLY A 445 25.74 48.19 -0.85
C GLY A 445 24.25 47.92 -0.65
N TRP A 446 23.41 48.43 -1.56
CA TRP A 446 21.98 48.15 -1.53
C TRP A 446 21.69 46.67 -1.85
N SER A 447 20.64 46.15 -1.30
CA SER A 447 20.18 44.77 -1.58
C SER A 447 19.71 44.63 -3.05
N SER A 448 19.74 43.40 -3.56
CA SER A 448 19.24 43.10 -4.91
C SER A 448 17.77 43.51 -5.11
N GLU A 449 16.98 43.45 -4.05
CA GLU A 449 15.56 43.85 -4.07
C GLU A 449 15.41 45.37 -4.19
N GLU A 450 16.12 46.12 -3.36
CA GLU A 450 16.14 47.59 -3.42
C GLU A 450 16.65 48.12 -4.78
N ILE A 451 17.68 47.48 -5.36
CA ILE A 451 18.18 47.79 -6.69
C ILE A 451 17.11 47.57 -7.77
N GLN A 452 16.36 46.48 -7.69
CA GLN A 452 15.26 46.22 -8.64
C GLN A 452 14.13 47.26 -8.50
N GLN A 453 13.76 47.63 -7.28
CA GLN A 453 12.77 48.67 -7.00
C GLN A 453 13.21 50.02 -7.58
N LEU A 454 14.50 50.40 -7.39
CA LEU A 454 15.09 51.61 -7.96
C LEU A 454 15.02 51.59 -9.49
N LYS A 455 15.36 50.47 -10.15
CA LYS A 455 15.25 50.32 -11.61
C LYS A 455 13.82 50.55 -12.08
N HIS A 456 12.82 49.97 -11.41
CA HIS A 456 11.41 50.17 -11.75
C HIS A 456 10.99 51.65 -11.65
N ALA A 457 11.39 52.35 -10.58
CA ALA A 457 11.11 53.78 -10.41
C ALA A 457 11.83 54.61 -11.49
N ALA A 458 13.11 54.26 -11.81
CA ALA A 458 13.88 54.95 -12.83
C ALA A 458 13.31 54.80 -14.26
N TYR A 459 12.69 53.65 -14.60
CA TYR A 459 12.01 53.49 -15.88
C TYR A 459 10.85 54.48 -16.06
N LEU A 460 10.18 54.89 -14.97
CA LEU A 460 8.96 55.69 -14.99
C LEU A 460 9.17 57.14 -14.50
N HIS A 461 10.43 57.56 -14.19
CA HIS A 461 10.68 58.89 -13.62
C HIS A 461 10.13 60.03 -14.47
N ASP A 462 10.22 59.89 -15.79
CA ASP A 462 9.82 60.87 -16.80
C ASP A 462 8.39 60.68 -17.35
N ILE A 463 7.55 59.79 -16.73
CA ILE A 463 6.21 59.48 -17.24
C ILE A 463 5.33 60.71 -17.40
N GLY A 464 5.53 61.74 -16.59
CA GLY A 464 4.79 62.98 -16.63
C GLY A 464 5.02 63.83 -17.88
N LYS A 465 6.03 63.57 -18.72
CA LYS A 465 6.20 64.19 -20.02
C LYS A 465 5.03 64.00 -20.96
N ILE A 466 4.16 62.97 -20.70
CA ILE A 466 2.94 62.76 -21.43
C ILE A 466 1.98 63.98 -21.36
N GLY A 467 2.02 64.73 -20.25
CA GLY A 467 1.19 65.91 -20.02
C GLY A 467 1.81 67.21 -20.58
N ILE A 468 3.02 67.17 -21.17
CA ILE A 468 3.65 68.38 -21.76
C ILE A 468 3.29 68.45 -23.24
N PRO A 469 2.88 69.64 -23.78
CA PRO A 469 2.61 69.82 -25.22
C PRO A 469 3.84 69.54 -26.09
N ASP A 470 3.66 68.84 -27.21
CA ASP A 470 4.74 68.42 -28.12
C ASP A 470 5.50 69.62 -28.71
N LEU A 471 4.81 70.72 -28.98
CA LEU A 471 5.40 71.96 -29.49
C LEU A 471 6.43 72.59 -28.53
N ILE A 472 6.28 72.31 -27.22
CA ILE A 472 7.20 72.80 -26.21
C ILE A 472 8.30 71.74 -25.93
N LEU A 473 7.89 70.50 -25.83
CA LEU A 473 8.78 69.39 -25.52
C LEU A 473 9.86 69.22 -26.61
N ASN A 474 9.48 69.32 -27.89
CA ASN A 474 10.34 69.14 -29.05
C ASN A 474 10.77 70.47 -29.72
N LYS A 475 10.71 71.59 -29.00
CA LYS A 475 11.06 72.90 -29.55
C LYS A 475 12.56 72.95 -29.89
N PRO A 476 12.95 73.25 -31.16
CA PRO A 476 14.37 73.22 -31.59
C PRO A 476 15.17 74.43 -31.11
N SER A 477 14.51 75.43 -30.52
CA SER A 477 15.15 76.66 -30.04
C SER A 477 15.15 76.71 -28.50
N ARG A 478 15.88 77.73 -27.96
CA ARG A 478 15.83 77.91 -26.49
C ARG A 478 14.40 78.15 -26.00
N LEU A 479 14.05 77.53 -24.88
CA LEU A 479 12.77 77.74 -24.20
C LEU A 479 12.73 79.13 -23.57
N THR A 480 11.56 79.76 -23.56
CA THR A 480 11.30 80.92 -22.69
C THR A 480 11.13 80.46 -21.23
N ASP A 481 11.18 81.38 -20.30
CA ASP A 481 11.02 81.04 -18.89
C ASP A 481 9.64 80.39 -18.59
N ASP A 482 8.56 80.85 -19.27
CA ASP A 482 7.23 80.27 -19.15
C ASP A 482 7.18 78.85 -19.72
N GLU A 483 7.76 78.60 -20.88
CA GLU A 483 7.85 77.27 -21.48
C GLU A 483 8.70 76.32 -20.63
N TYR A 484 9.81 76.79 -20.06
CA TYR A 484 10.62 76.02 -19.14
C TYR A 484 9.85 75.67 -17.84
N ASN A 485 9.09 76.64 -17.30
CA ASN A 485 8.23 76.39 -16.16
C ASN A 485 7.12 75.36 -16.48
N LEU A 486 6.68 75.27 -17.74
CA LEU A 486 5.72 74.26 -18.16
C LEU A 486 6.36 72.87 -18.21
N ILE A 487 7.61 72.74 -18.73
CA ILE A 487 8.36 71.49 -18.75
C ILE A 487 8.59 70.96 -17.31
N LYS A 488 8.96 71.82 -16.37
CA LYS A 488 9.15 71.43 -14.96
C LYS A 488 7.92 70.74 -14.38
N LYS A 489 6.71 71.01 -14.86
CA LYS A 489 5.47 70.35 -14.37
C LYS A 489 5.43 68.84 -14.64
N HIS A 490 6.31 68.28 -15.52
CA HIS A 490 6.30 66.83 -15.75
C HIS A 490 6.60 66.06 -14.46
N THR A 491 7.37 66.60 -13.53
CA THR A 491 7.67 65.93 -12.24
C THR A 491 6.41 65.80 -11.38
N VAL A 492 5.61 66.86 -11.31
CA VAL A 492 4.34 66.86 -10.54
C VAL A 492 3.29 66.01 -11.24
N ILE A 493 3.20 66.07 -12.58
CA ILE A 493 2.28 65.25 -13.38
C ILE A 493 2.66 63.76 -13.23
N GLY A 494 3.96 63.45 -13.29
CA GLY A 494 4.48 62.08 -13.08
C GLY A 494 4.12 61.51 -11.73
N ALA A 495 4.30 62.28 -10.66
CA ALA A 495 3.91 61.89 -9.29
C ALA A 495 2.39 61.61 -9.19
N GLU A 496 1.56 62.45 -9.82
CA GLU A 496 0.11 62.29 -9.84
C GLU A 496 -0.33 61.04 -10.62
N ILE A 497 0.32 60.73 -11.77
CA ILE A 497 0.05 59.51 -12.55
C ILE A 497 0.39 58.24 -11.74
N LEU A 498 1.50 58.28 -10.99
CA LEU A 498 2.04 57.13 -10.27
C LEU A 498 1.51 56.94 -8.86
N LYS A 499 0.67 57.86 -8.34
CA LYS A 499 0.21 57.87 -6.94
C LYS A 499 -0.46 56.58 -6.45
N ASP A 500 -1.14 55.87 -7.38
CA ASP A 500 -1.86 54.63 -7.05
C ASP A 500 -1.00 53.37 -7.23
N ILE A 501 0.27 53.52 -7.64
CA ILE A 501 1.24 52.44 -7.76
C ILE A 501 1.89 52.16 -6.41
N THR A 502 1.45 51.11 -5.73
CA THR A 502 1.92 50.76 -4.35
C THR A 502 2.98 49.66 -4.30
N PHE A 503 3.19 48.95 -5.41
CA PHE A 503 4.09 47.78 -5.47
C PHE A 503 5.55 48.16 -5.76
N VAL A 504 5.83 49.40 -6.14
CA VAL A 504 7.20 49.97 -6.28
C VAL A 504 7.36 51.07 -5.22
N PRO A 505 8.12 50.82 -4.16
CA PRO A 505 8.38 51.83 -3.12
C PRO A 505 9.01 53.08 -3.70
N HIS A 506 8.67 54.23 -3.16
CA HIS A 506 9.20 55.54 -3.50
C HIS A 506 9.07 55.97 -4.99
N ILE A 507 8.24 55.29 -5.78
CA ILE A 507 8.08 55.62 -7.20
C ILE A 507 7.55 57.06 -7.43
N VAL A 508 6.68 57.50 -6.54
CA VAL A 508 6.05 58.84 -6.54
C VAL A 508 7.11 59.90 -6.25
N GLU A 509 7.92 59.66 -5.20
CA GLU A 509 9.00 60.56 -4.78
C GLU A 509 10.08 60.63 -5.86
N VAL A 510 10.50 59.51 -6.46
CA VAL A 510 11.46 59.50 -7.56
C VAL A 510 10.93 60.30 -8.74
N ALA A 511 9.71 60.10 -9.19
CA ALA A 511 9.11 60.86 -10.31
C ALA A 511 8.96 62.37 -9.99
N ARG A 512 8.73 62.71 -8.73
CA ARG A 512 8.59 64.08 -8.30
C ARG A 512 9.95 64.81 -8.18
N ASN A 513 10.95 64.11 -7.55
CA ASN A 513 12.13 64.78 -7.04
C ASN A 513 13.42 64.53 -7.86
N HIS A 514 13.36 63.81 -8.97
CA HIS A 514 14.55 63.47 -9.76
C HIS A 514 15.28 64.67 -10.40
N HIS A 515 14.67 65.84 -10.37
CA HIS A 515 15.32 67.11 -10.76
C HIS A 515 15.63 68.00 -9.55
N GLU A 516 15.47 67.52 -8.33
CA GLU A 516 15.96 68.25 -7.17
C GLU A 516 17.53 68.24 -7.13
N ARG A 517 18.06 69.24 -6.50
CA ARG A 517 19.52 69.42 -6.46
C ARG A 517 19.98 69.56 -5.02
N TYR A 518 21.08 68.96 -4.71
CA TYR A 518 21.68 68.97 -3.37
C TYR A 518 21.85 70.40 -2.82
N ASP A 519 22.06 71.42 -3.69
CA ASP A 519 22.17 72.84 -3.34
C ASP A 519 20.82 73.58 -3.18
N GLY A 520 19.69 72.90 -3.31
CA GLY A 520 18.34 73.44 -3.18
C GLY A 520 17.86 74.29 -4.39
N ASN A 521 18.66 74.34 -5.46
CA ASN A 521 18.27 75.07 -6.70
C ASN A 521 17.55 74.19 -7.70
N GLY A 522 17.05 73.01 -7.27
CA GLY A 522 16.25 72.09 -8.08
C GLY A 522 14.80 72.46 -8.17
N TYR A 523 13.97 71.51 -8.64
CA TYR A 523 12.51 71.64 -8.75
C TYR A 523 11.86 70.26 -8.61
N PRO A 524 10.56 70.16 -8.22
CA PRO A 524 9.57 71.21 -8.11
C PRO A 524 9.54 71.90 -6.72
N ASP A 525 10.03 71.28 -5.68
CA ASP A 525 9.85 71.69 -4.28
C ASP A 525 11.04 72.44 -3.73
N GLY A 526 12.22 72.43 -4.41
CA GLY A 526 13.46 73.07 -3.97
C GLY A 526 14.09 72.39 -2.74
N LEU A 527 13.97 71.06 -2.69
CA LEU A 527 14.57 70.23 -1.62
C LEU A 527 16.08 70.28 -1.65
N SER A 528 16.70 70.24 -0.47
CA SER A 528 18.16 70.30 -0.38
C SER A 528 18.75 69.23 0.54
N GLY A 529 19.97 68.81 0.21
CA GLY A 529 20.70 67.85 1.06
C GLY A 529 19.98 66.50 1.19
N VAL A 530 19.73 66.10 2.42
CA VAL A 530 19.12 64.82 2.78
C VAL A 530 17.59 64.79 2.67
N ASP A 531 16.98 65.91 2.34
CA ASP A 531 15.52 66.03 2.21
C ASP A 531 15.02 65.66 0.79
N ILE A 532 15.95 65.36 -0.14
CA ILE A 532 15.66 64.95 -1.52
C ILE A 532 15.21 63.50 -1.54
#